data_fb27661d25914659d02a63e5934a3746
#
_entry.id   fb27661d25914659d02a63e5934a3746
#
_cell.length_a   1.000
_cell.length_b   1.000
_cell.length_c   1.000
_cell.angle_alpha   90.00
_cell.angle_beta   90.00
_cell.angle_gamma   90.00
#
_symmetry.space_group_name_H-M   'P 1'
#
loop_
_entity.id
_entity.type
_entity.pdbx_description
1 polymer ?
#
loop_
_entity_poly.entity_id
_entity_poly.type
_entity_poly.pdbx_seq_one_letter_code
_entity_poly.pdbx_strand_id
1 'polypeptide(L)'
;MVLHPSASHGLSATLTVSASRARAAASSLPGRRVLVSVTVGARRSAFSDRGIHGSLEDVLHPIQHGLFWFTGMNSPEPFAVYSSNELPDDRFVTVRTEYARRLDTLFTATPVPFRSLTGGDYDHDMRLLPGVEAPGTKGLDLHVRDRV
;
A
#
# COMPACT_ATOMS: atom_id res chain seq x y z
N MET A 1 0.62 46.63 -8.05
CA MET A 1 -0.21 45.43 -8.33
C MET A 1 0.76 44.26 -8.30
N VAL A 2 0.88 43.61 -7.13
CA VAL A 2 1.84 42.52 -6.91
C VAL A 2 1.01 41.24 -7.08
N LEU A 3 1.33 40.48 -8.15
CA LEU A 3 0.76 39.16 -8.36
C LEU A 3 1.46 38.19 -7.42
N HIS A 4 0.75 37.70 -6.41
CA HIS A 4 1.16 36.53 -5.65
C HIS A 4 1.06 35.30 -6.54
N PRO A 5 2.11 34.48 -6.66
CA PRO A 5 1.98 33.17 -7.28
C PRO A 5 1.11 32.30 -6.37
N SER A 6 -0.05 31.91 -6.87
CA SER A 6 -0.86 30.86 -6.23
C SER A 6 -0.01 29.59 -6.18
N ALA A 7 0.29 29.15 -4.97
CA ALA A 7 0.92 27.84 -4.75
C ALA A 7 -0.02 26.77 -5.32
N SER A 8 0.32 26.23 -6.46
CA SER A 8 -0.31 25.01 -6.97
C SER A 8 0.01 23.89 -5.98
N HIS A 9 -0.98 23.47 -5.21
CA HIS A 9 -0.88 22.30 -4.35
C HIS A 9 -0.86 21.06 -5.25
N GLY A 10 0.25 20.86 -5.94
CA GLY A 10 0.50 19.65 -6.70
C GLY A 10 0.61 18.48 -5.73
N LEU A 11 -0.08 17.38 -6.01
CA LEU A 11 0.16 16.10 -5.37
C LEU A 11 1.60 15.70 -5.62
N SER A 12 2.48 15.96 -4.66
CA SER A 12 3.82 15.39 -4.65
C SER A 12 3.75 14.09 -3.85
N ALA A 13 3.76 12.98 -4.54
CA ALA A 13 3.87 11.66 -3.93
C ALA A 13 5.23 11.07 -4.29
N THR A 14 6.02 10.73 -3.29
CA THR A 14 7.26 9.98 -3.48
C THR A 14 7.02 8.55 -3.04
N LEU A 15 7.14 7.62 -3.98
CA LEU A 15 7.08 6.19 -3.71
C LEU A 15 8.50 5.66 -3.51
N THR A 16 8.79 5.18 -2.31
CA THR A 16 10.05 4.49 -2.02
C THR A 16 9.76 3.00 -1.85
N VAL A 17 10.41 2.18 -2.66
CA VAL A 17 10.31 0.72 -2.59
C VAL A 17 11.62 0.18 -2.03
N SER A 18 11.56 -0.42 -0.84
CA SER A 18 12.70 -1.09 -0.22
C SER A 18 12.56 -2.60 -0.45
N ALA A 19 13.45 -3.16 -1.27
CA ALA A 19 13.51 -4.60 -1.53
C ALA A 19 14.75 -5.21 -0.90
N SER A 20 14.60 -6.27 -0.12
CA SER A 20 15.73 -7.00 0.44
C SER A 20 16.01 -8.27 -0.37
N ARG A 21 17.30 -8.56 -0.60
CA ARG A 21 17.76 -9.74 -1.33
C ARG A 21 17.70 -10.99 -0.45
N ALA A 22 16.73 -11.88 -0.72
CA ALA A 22 16.92 -13.30 -0.44
C ALA A 22 17.10 -14.02 -1.78
N ARG A 23 18.17 -14.81 -1.91
CA ARG A 23 18.47 -15.61 -3.11
C ARG A 23 17.43 -16.69 -3.32
N ALA A 24 16.72 -16.66 -4.42
CA ALA A 24 16.13 -17.85 -5.02
C ALA A 24 16.06 -17.68 -6.54
N ALA A 25 16.35 -18.76 -7.24
CA ALA A 25 16.54 -18.82 -8.68
C ALA A 25 15.24 -18.59 -9.48
N ALA A 26 15.44 -18.08 -10.70
CA ALA A 26 14.55 -18.12 -11.87
C ALA A 26 13.20 -17.41 -11.79
N SER A 27 13.10 -16.31 -12.53
CA SER A 27 11.89 -15.67 -13.14
C SER A 27 10.67 -15.32 -12.28
N SER A 28 10.59 -15.65 -11.02
CA SER A 28 9.61 -15.17 -10.06
C SER A 28 10.31 -14.64 -8.81
N LEU A 29 9.65 -13.74 -8.08
CA LEU A 29 10.18 -13.16 -6.85
C LEU A 29 9.47 -13.72 -5.58
N PRO A 30 9.14 -15.04 -5.52
CA PRO A 30 8.36 -15.58 -4.43
C PRO A 30 9.09 -15.44 -3.10
N GLY A 31 8.34 -15.08 -2.07
CA GLY A 31 8.86 -14.94 -0.71
C GLY A 31 9.68 -13.68 -0.45
N ARG A 32 9.92 -12.83 -1.46
CA ARG A 32 10.54 -11.52 -1.22
C ARG A 32 9.58 -10.59 -0.50
N ARG A 33 10.13 -9.77 0.39
CA ARG A 33 9.38 -8.77 1.12
C ARG A 33 9.62 -7.40 0.53
N VAL A 34 8.54 -6.61 0.43
CA VAL A 34 8.58 -5.23 -0.04
C VAL A 34 7.75 -4.35 0.88
N LEU A 35 8.32 -3.25 1.35
CA LEU A 35 7.59 -2.22 2.09
C LEU A 35 7.29 -1.07 1.12
N VAL A 36 6.01 -0.78 0.94
CA VAL A 36 5.57 0.43 0.25
C VAL A 36 5.60 1.56 1.24
N SER A 37 6.40 2.58 0.96
CA SER A 37 6.48 3.81 1.75
C SER A 37 6.06 4.98 0.88
N VAL A 38 5.13 5.79 1.36
CA VAL A 38 4.58 6.91 0.61
C VAL A 38 4.49 8.16 1.48
N THR A 39 4.87 9.29 0.92
CA THR A 39 4.64 10.60 1.51
C THR A 39 3.62 11.35 0.67
N VAL A 40 2.63 11.95 1.32
CA VAL A 40 1.57 12.70 0.66
C VAL A 40 1.37 14.06 1.33
N GLY A 41 1.20 15.11 0.54
CA GLY A 41 0.93 16.46 1.04
C GLY A 41 -0.48 16.60 1.63
N ALA A 42 -1.42 15.78 1.20
CA ALA A 42 -2.79 15.82 1.69
C ALA A 42 -2.93 15.20 3.09
N ARG A 43 -3.99 15.60 3.80
CA ARG A 43 -4.31 15.07 5.13
C ARG A 43 -4.83 13.64 5.03
N ARG A 44 -4.69 12.88 6.12
CA ARG A 44 -5.21 11.49 6.20
C ARG A 44 -6.70 11.38 5.85
N SER A 45 -7.52 12.35 6.24
CA SER A 45 -8.96 12.37 5.93
C SER A 45 -9.29 12.38 4.44
N ALA A 46 -8.36 12.86 3.60
CA ALA A 46 -8.52 12.83 2.15
C ALA A 46 -8.33 11.41 1.56
N PHE A 47 -7.74 10.49 2.34
CA PHE A 47 -7.53 9.07 2.00
C PHE A 47 -8.41 8.17 2.88
N SER A 48 -9.70 8.35 2.79
CA SER A 48 -10.72 7.54 3.48
C SER A 48 -11.86 7.24 2.51
N ASP A 49 -12.78 6.37 2.89
CA ASP A 49 -13.95 5.99 2.06
C ASP A 49 -14.75 7.18 1.54
N ARG A 50 -14.74 8.29 2.28
CA ARG A 50 -15.38 9.55 1.91
C ARG A 50 -14.40 10.64 1.52
N GLY A 51 -13.11 10.34 1.49
CA GLY A 51 -12.06 11.27 1.07
C GLY A 51 -12.03 11.41 -0.45
N ILE A 52 -11.55 12.55 -0.93
CA ILE A 52 -11.49 12.87 -2.37
C ILE A 52 -10.61 11.87 -3.16
N HIS A 53 -9.68 11.20 -2.47
CA HIS A 53 -8.75 10.25 -3.11
C HIS A 53 -9.19 8.79 -2.95
N GLY A 54 -10.27 8.50 -2.19
CA GLY A 54 -10.61 7.14 -1.77
C GLY A 54 -9.68 6.63 -0.66
N SER A 55 -9.75 5.35 -0.32
CA SER A 55 -8.84 4.77 0.67
C SER A 55 -7.39 4.75 0.17
N LEU A 56 -6.43 4.81 1.08
CA LEU A 56 -5.02 4.68 0.69
C LEU A 56 -4.74 3.31 0.08
N GLU A 57 -5.42 2.31 0.56
CA GLU A 57 -5.37 0.93 0.09
C GLU A 57 -5.79 0.84 -1.37
N ASP A 58 -6.89 1.49 -1.75
CA ASP A 58 -7.35 1.55 -3.15
C ASP A 58 -6.34 2.27 -4.05
N VAL A 59 -5.80 3.39 -3.58
CA VAL A 59 -4.78 4.16 -4.33
C VAL A 59 -3.52 3.34 -4.57
N LEU A 60 -3.11 2.52 -3.59
CA LEU A 60 -1.90 1.70 -3.67
C LEU A 60 -2.13 0.30 -4.22
N HIS A 61 -3.38 -0.12 -4.42
CA HIS A 61 -3.73 -1.45 -4.92
C HIS A 61 -3.02 -1.81 -6.25
N PRO A 62 -2.93 -0.93 -7.26
CA PRO A 62 -2.22 -1.25 -8.50
C PRO A 62 -0.74 -1.62 -8.26
N ILE A 63 -0.12 -1.05 -7.22
CA ILE A 63 1.28 -1.30 -6.88
C ILE A 63 1.41 -2.54 -6.00
N GLN A 64 0.64 -2.61 -4.90
CA GLN A 64 0.74 -3.72 -3.94
C GLN A 64 0.23 -5.04 -4.53
N HIS A 65 -0.92 -5.01 -5.19
CA HIS A 65 -1.52 -6.18 -5.83
C HIS A 65 -1.01 -6.37 -7.26
N GLY A 66 -1.17 -5.34 -8.12
CA GLY A 66 -0.89 -5.47 -9.54
C GLY A 66 0.59 -5.67 -9.87
N LEU A 67 1.50 -5.12 -9.06
CA LEU A 67 2.94 -5.26 -9.30
C LEU A 67 3.58 -6.28 -8.35
N PHE A 68 3.49 -6.06 -7.03
CA PHE A 68 4.27 -6.85 -6.08
C PHE A 68 3.68 -8.24 -5.84
N TRP A 69 2.40 -8.31 -5.47
CA TRP A 69 1.76 -9.60 -5.26
C TRP A 69 1.74 -10.45 -6.55
N PHE A 70 1.45 -9.84 -7.70
CA PHE A 70 1.42 -10.55 -8.98
C PHE A 70 2.78 -11.17 -9.36
N THR A 71 3.89 -10.56 -8.95
CA THR A 71 5.25 -11.09 -9.15
C THR A 71 5.71 -12.02 -8.02
N GLY A 72 4.84 -12.33 -7.05
CA GLY A 72 5.12 -13.26 -5.94
C GLY A 72 5.79 -12.61 -4.72
N MET A 73 5.85 -11.28 -4.66
CA MET A 73 6.36 -10.57 -3.50
C MET A 73 5.28 -10.37 -2.44
N ASN A 74 5.68 -10.39 -1.18
CA ASN A 74 4.81 -10.14 -0.04
C ASN A 74 5.00 -8.71 0.47
N SER A 75 3.92 -7.92 0.48
CA SER A 75 3.89 -6.55 1.00
C SER A 75 3.05 -6.51 2.28
N PRO A 76 3.58 -6.04 3.41
CA PRO A 76 2.77 -5.68 4.56
C PRO A 76 2.00 -4.38 4.28
N GLU A 77 1.18 -3.95 5.24
CA GLU A 77 0.50 -2.65 5.20
C GLU A 77 1.50 -1.53 4.86
N PRO A 78 1.12 -0.58 4.01
CA PRO A 78 2.01 0.49 3.59
C PRO A 78 2.36 1.41 4.77
N PHE A 79 3.54 2.05 4.68
CA PHE A 79 3.92 3.12 5.58
C PHE A 79 3.61 4.46 4.92
N ALA A 80 2.69 5.23 5.50
CA ALA A 80 2.25 6.50 4.93
C ALA A 80 2.52 7.68 5.86
N VAL A 81 3.09 8.74 5.30
CA VAL A 81 3.27 10.04 5.96
C VAL A 81 2.36 11.05 5.29
N TYR A 82 1.35 11.48 6.03
CA TYR A 82 0.38 12.48 5.57
C TYR A 82 0.80 13.89 5.97
N SER A 83 0.30 14.90 5.24
CA SER A 83 0.65 16.32 5.43
C SER A 83 2.17 16.54 5.41
N SER A 84 2.88 15.85 4.55
CA SER A 84 4.34 15.82 4.52
C SER A 84 4.97 17.19 4.20
N ASN A 85 4.24 18.09 3.56
CA ASN A 85 4.70 19.46 3.25
C ASN A 85 4.70 20.38 4.48
N GLU A 86 3.97 20.00 5.52
CA GLU A 86 3.78 20.79 6.75
C GLU A 86 4.22 19.99 7.98
N LEU A 87 5.15 19.04 7.82
CA LEU A 87 5.57 18.16 8.89
C LEU A 87 6.49 18.90 9.87
N PRO A 88 6.07 19.12 11.14
CA PRO A 88 6.92 19.72 12.16
C PRO A 88 8.12 18.85 12.51
N ASP A 89 9.20 19.46 13.01
CA ASP A 89 10.45 18.76 13.34
C ASP A 89 10.26 17.63 14.36
N ASP A 90 9.45 17.85 15.38
CA ASP A 90 9.12 16.82 16.38
C ASP A 90 8.37 15.63 15.78
N ARG A 91 7.47 15.89 14.84
CA ARG A 91 6.79 14.84 14.06
C ARG A 91 7.73 14.10 13.15
N PHE A 92 8.70 14.79 12.56
CA PHE A 92 9.72 14.15 11.72
C PHE A 92 10.53 13.11 12.50
N VAL A 93 10.92 13.42 13.74
CA VAL A 93 11.63 12.46 14.61
C VAL A 93 10.78 11.21 14.88
N THR A 94 9.49 11.41 15.17
CA THR A 94 8.54 10.31 15.38
C THR A 94 8.41 9.45 14.12
N VAL A 95 8.17 10.07 12.97
CA VAL A 95 8.04 9.37 11.67
C VAL A 95 9.29 8.55 11.35
N ARG A 96 10.48 9.12 11.58
CA ARG A 96 11.75 8.42 11.38
C ARG A 96 11.86 7.18 12.25
N THR A 97 11.48 7.30 13.52
CA THR A 97 11.51 6.17 14.47
C THR A 97 10.52 5.06 14.07
N GLU A 98 9.31 5.45 13.68
CA GLU A 98 8.29 4.51 13.20
C GLU A 98 8.73 3.80 11.91
N TYR A 99 9.34 4.55 10.99
CA TYR A 99 9.85 3.97 9.74
C TYR A 99 10.98 2.96 10.01
N ALA A 100 11.94 3.31 10.88
CA ALA A 100 13.01 2.39 11.26
C ALA A 100 12.42 1.09 11.84
N ARG A 101 11.46 1.18 12.76
CA ARG A 101 10.78 0.02 13.33
C ARG A 101 10.07 -0.81 12.25
N ARG A 102 9.45 -0.18 11.25
CA ARG A 102 8.80 -0.89 10.12
C ARG A 102 9.83 -1.65 9.28
N LEU A 103 11.03 -1.10 9.10
CA LEU A 103 12.12 -1.80 8.40
C LEU A 103 12.64 -2.98 9.21
N ASP A 104 12.84 -2.81 10.51
CA ASP A 104 13.32 -3.89 11.41
C ASP A 104 12.34 -5.07 11.44
N THR A 105 11.05 -4.79 11.39
CA THR A 105 10.00 -5.82 11.42
C THR A 105 9.55 -6.31 10.03
N LEU A 106 10.14 -5.81 8.96
CA LEU A 106 9.67 -6.11 7.58
C LEU A 106 9.59 -7.61 7.29
N PHE A 107 10.53 -8.39 7.80
CA PHE A 107 10.59 -9.83 7.53
C PHE A 107 9.60 -10.66 8.34
N THR A 108 9.14 -10.15 9.46
CA THR A 108 8.19 -10.82 10.36
C THR A 108 6.78 -10.26 10.26
N ALA A 109 6.61 -9.09 9.63
CA ALA A 109 5.31 -8.45 9.47
C ALA A 109 4.37 -9.32 8.63
N THR A 110 3.10 -9.39 9.04
CA THR A 110 2.05 -10.07 8.26
C THR A 110 1.82 -9.34 6.95
N PRO A 111 1.88 -10.02 5.79
CA PRO A 111 1.55 -9.41 4.50
C PRO A 111 0.07 -9.07 4.41
N VAL A 112 -0.29 -8.13 3.55
CA VAL A 112 -1.67 -7.96 3.13
C VAL A 112 -2.16 -9.29 2.54
N PRO A 113 -3.28 -9.85 3.06
CA PRO A 113 -3.71 -11.20 2.71
C PRO A 113 -4.49 -11.22 1.38
N PHE A 114 -3.82 -10.86 0.29
CA PHE A 114 -4.42 -10.97 -1.04
C PHE A 114 -4.80 -12.43 -1.35
N ARG A 115 -5.91 -12.62 -2.06
CA ARG A 115 -6.39 -13.94 -2.46
C ARG A 115 -5.45 -14.57 -3.48
N SER A 116 -5.17 -15.86 -3.31
CA SER A 116 -4.26 -16.58 -4.22
C SER A 116 -4.96 -16.92 -5.54
N LEU A 117 -4.28 -16.73 -6.67
CA LEU A 117 -4.78 -17.16 -7.98
C LEU A 117 -5.01 -18.68 -8.06
N THR A 118 -4.25 -19.46 -7.31
CA THR A 118 -4.31 -20.93 -7.32
C THR A 118 -5.04 -21.49 -6.09
N GLY A 119 -5.60 -20.62 -5.25
CA GLY A 119 -6.24 -21.01 -3.98
C GLY A 119 -7.69 -21.47 -4.11
N GLY A 120 -8.26 -21.48 -5.32
CA GLY A 120 -9.65 -21.87 -5.54
C GLY A 120 -10.67 -20.76 -5.33
N ASP A 121 -10.22 -19.53 -5.08
CA ASP A 121 -11.10 -18.38 -4.89
C ASP A 121 -11.61 -17.80 -6.24
N TYR A 122 -10.94 -18.12 -7.37
CA TYR A 122 -11.26 -17.62 -8.70
C TYR A 122 -11.65 -18.73 -9.66
N ASP A 123 -12.52 -18.41 -10.63
CA ASP A 123 -12.83 -19.28 -11.75
C ASP A 123 -11.74 -19.25 -12.84
N HIS A 124 -11.97 -19.99 -13.94
CA HIS A 124 -11.02 -20.06 -15.07
C HIS A 124 -10.88 -18.73 -15.85
N ASP A 125 -11.84 -17.81 -15.68
CA ASP A 125 -11.82 -16.48 -16.28
C ASP A 125 -11.20 -15.43 -15.32
N MET A 126 -10.61 -15.85 -14.21
CA MET A 126 -10.02 -14.99 -13.17
C MET A 126 -11.05 -14.11 -12.45
N ARG A 127 -12.31 -14.55 -12.40
CA ARG A 127 -13.37 -13.89 -11.65
C ARG A 127 -13.49 -14.52 -10.28
N LEU A 128 -13.65 -13.70 -9.26
CA LEU A 128 -13.91 -14.18 -7.91
C LEU A 128 -15.22 -14.97 -7.87
N LEU A 129 -15.18 -16.17 -7.28
CA LEU A 129 -16.36 -17.01 -7.12
C LEU A 129 -17.36 -16.37 -6.15
N PRO A 130 -18.68 -16.47 -6.42
CA PRO A 130 -19.68 -15.93 -5.53
C PRO A 130 -19.61 -16.55 -4.12
N GLY A 131 -19.72 -15.71 -3.09
CA GLY A 131 -19.76 -16.14 -1.68
C GLY A 131 -18.40 -16.44 -1.06
N VAL A 132 -17.31 -16.14 -1.77
CA VAL A 132 -15.94 -16.24 -1.22
C VAL A 132 -15.62 -15.03 -0.35
N GLU A 133 -16.23 -13.89 -0.65
CA GLU A 133 -16.10 -12.64 0.08
C GLU A 133 -17.00 -12.58 1.32
N ALA A 134 -16.62 -11.79 2.31
CA ALA A 134 -17.48 -11.47 3.45
C ALA A 134 -18.70 -10.64 3.00
N PRO A 135 -19.88 -10.81 3.62
CA PRO A 135 -21.06 -10.03 3.28
C PRO A 135 -20.81 -8.53 3.36
N GLY A 136 -21.19 -7.82 2.30
CA GLY A 136 -21.02 -6.36 2.21
C GLY A 136 -19.70 -5.88 1.67
N THR A 137 -18.70 -6.75 1.45
CA THR A 137 -17.43 -6.41 0.80
C THR A 137 -17.67 -5.95 -0.64
N LYS A 138 -16.96 -4.89 -1.06
CA LYS A 138 -17.11 -4.27 -2.39
C LYS A 138 -15.77 -3.80 -2.93
N GLY A 139 -15.74 -3.54 -4.24
CA GLY A 139 -14.59 -2.94 -4.91
C GLY A 139 -13.34 -3.81 -4.81
N LEU A 140 -12.20 -3.19 -4.55
CA LEU A 140 -10.91 -3.88 -4.51
C LEU A 140 -10.72 -4.77 -3.26
N ASP A 141 -11.47 -4.52 -2.20
CA ASP A 141 -11.46 -5.35 -0.99
C ASP A 141 -11.95 -6.78 -1.25
N LEU A 142 -12.72 -7.01 -2.31
CA LEU A 142 -13.09 -8.36 -2.76
C LEU A 142 -11.88 -9.29 -2.95
N HIS A 143 -10.73 -8.71 -3.32
CA HIS A 143 -9.49 -9.43 -3.60
C HIS A 143 -8.56 -9.57 -2.39
N VAL A 144 -9.01 -9.10 -1.24
CA VAL A 144 -8.32 -9.25 0.05
C VAL A 144 -9.13 -10.21 0.92
N ARG A 145 -8.47 -11.18 1.57
CA ARG A 145 -9.13 -12.03 2.57
C ARG A 145 -9.40 -11.21 3.82
N ASP A 146 -10.35 -11.66 4.64
CA ASP A 146 -10.69 -10.97 5.88
C ASP A 146 -9.42 -10.65 6.68
N ARG A 147 -9.27 -9.39 7.01
CA ARG A 147 -8.21 -8.94 7.91
C ARG A 147 -8.60 -9.39 9.31
N VAL A 148 -7.88 -10.35 9.86
CA VAL A 148 -8.03 -10.81 11.25
C VAL A 148 -7.49 -9.77 12.22
#